data_4dabe9b0474a04ca975350a1841e58ee
#
_entry.id   4dabe9b0474a04ca975350a1841e58ee
#
_cell.length_a   1.000
_cell.length_b   1.000
_cell.length_c   1.000
_cell.angle_alpha   90.00
_cell.angle_beta   90.00
_cell.angle_gamma   90.00
#
_symmetry.space_group_name_H-M   'P 1'
#
loop_
_entity.id
_entity.type
_entity.pdbx_description
1 polymer ?
#
loop_
_entity_poly.entity_id
_entity_poly.type
_entity_poly.pdbx_seq_one_letter_code
_entity_poly.pdbx_strand_id
1 'polypeptide(L)'
;MADGTVYNAALAQQLFEAAHPYIGDMPANNDLALALGISKNAGSYLNKLHTENEPYGWEFVFKETGDIKKQEEITRKMELYAPVLLALVGNCDEIMWSFADDPENAPDEPEYTVTSEDAGKLLGTDIKSFAESPEKVMGLLYELEL
;
A
#
# COMPACT_ATOMS: atom_id res chain seq x y z
N MET A 1 -10.29 -12.83 3.04
CA MET A 1 -9.80 -11.90 4.08
C MET A 1 -10.65 -11.99 5.30
N ALA A 2 -10.04 -11.86 6.45
CA ALA A 2 -10.67 -12.16 7.72
C ALA A 2 -11.68 -11.15 8.21
N ASP A 3 -11.74 -9.94 7.69
CA ASP A 3 -12.48 -8.83 8.26
C ASP A 3 -13.59 -8.28 7.39
N GLY A 4 -14.01 -9.04 6.41
CA GLY A 4 -15.15 -8.70 5.58
C GLY A 4 -14.88 -7.83 4.37
N THR A 5 -13.63 -7.46 4.09
CA THR A 5 -13.29 -6.84 2.82
C THR A 5 -13.37 -7.91 1.72
N VAL A 6 -14.15 -7.64 0.68
CA VAL A 6 -14.37 -8.59 -0.41
C VAL A 6 -13.57 -8.15 -1.63
N TYR A 7 -12.59 -8.96 -2.01
CA TYR A 7 -11.70 -8.69 -3.14
C TYR A 7 -12.26 -9.36 -4.39
N ASN A 8 -13.03 -8.60 -5.17
CA ASN A 8 -13.75 -9.10 -6.34
C ASN A 8 -13.67 -8.07 -7.48
N ALA A 9 -14.37 -8.35 -8.58
CA ALA A 9 -14.37 -7.47 -9.75
C ALA A 9 -14.89 -6.06 -9.45
N ALA A 10 -15.86 -5.92 -8.54
CA ALA A 10 -16.40 -4.61 -8.15
C ALA A 10 -15.34 -3.79 -7.42
N LEU A 11 -14.58 -4.41 -6.51
CA LEU A 11 -13.48 -3.74 -5.84
C LEU A 11 -12.35 -3.41 -6.81
N ALA A 12 -12.03 -4.31 -7.74
CA ALA A 12 -11.01 -4.05 -8.75
C ALA A 12 -11.37 -2.84 -9.60
N GLN A 13 -12.64 -2.68 -9.97
CA GLN A 13 -13.12 -1.50 -10.69
C GLN A 13 -12.97 -0.25 -9.83
N GLN A 14 -13.33 -0.31 -8.56
CA GLN A 14 -13.21 0.82 -7.62
C GLN A 14 -11.74 1.22 -7.45
N LEU A 15 -10.84 0.26 -7.28
CA LEU A 15 -9.41 0.53 -7.17
C LEU A 15 -8.85 1.13 -8.45
N PHE A 16 -9.26 0.62 -9.61
CA PHE A 16 -8.86 1.17 -10.89
C PHE A 16 -9.28 2.64 -11.03
N GLU A 17 -10.49 2.97 -10.63
CA GLU A 17 -11.00 4.35 -10.66
C GLU A 17 -10.27 5.26 -9.65
N ALA A 18 -9.77 4.71 -8.56
CA ALA A 18 -9.00 5.43 -7.54
C ALA A 18 -7.52 5.59 -7.90
N ALA A 19 -7.04 4.90 -8.91
CA ALA A 19 -5.66 5.03 -9.37
C ALA A 19 -5.37 6.49 -9.78
N HIS A 20 -4.17 6.97 -9.45
CA HIS A 20 -3.81 8.36 -9.74
C HIS A 20 -2.29 8.49 -9.91
N PRO A 21 -1.81 9.55 -10.59
CA PRO A 21 -0.40 9.66 -10.94
C PRO A 21 0.53 10.26 -9.88
N TYR A 22 -0.02 10.92 -8.83
CA TYR A 22 0.80 11.75 -7.94
C TYR A 22 0.65 11.37 -6.47
N ILE A 23 1.74 10.89 -5.86
CA ILE A 23 1.77 10.56 -4.43
C ILE A 23 1.51 11.78 -3.53
N GLY A 24 1.77 12.99 -4.02
CA GLY A 24 1.49 14.22 -3.29
C GLY A 24 -0.01 14.54 -3.14
N ASP A 25 -0.87 13.84 -3.88
CA ASP A 25 -2.33 14.02 -3.82
C ASP A 25 -2.90 13.19 -2.66
N MET A 26 -2.88 13.75 -1.45
CA MET A 26 -3.35 13.05 -0.25
C MET A 26 -4.81 12.63 -0.29
N PRO A 27 -5.77 13.44 -0.76
CA PRO A 27 -7.13 12.95 -0.89
C PRO A 27 -7.25 11.69 -1.77
N ALA A 28 -6.54 11.65 -2.88
CA ALA A 28 -6.52 10.48 -3.76
C ALA A 28 -5.86 9.28 -3.08
N ASN A 29 -4.76 9.49 -2.35
CA ASN A 29 -4.11 8.44 -1.57
C ASN A 29 -5.07 7.86 -0.53
N ASN A 30 -5.79 8.71 0.18
CA ASN A 30 -6.75 8.28 1.20
C ASN A 30 -7.89 7.48 0.61
N ASP A 31 -8.43 7.89 -0.54
CA ASP A 31 -9.48 7.16 -1.24
C ASP A 31 -9.01 5.75 -1.63
N LEU A 32 -7.80 5.65 -2.14
CA LEU A 32 -7.21 4.39 -2.53
C LEU A 32 -6.97 3.46 -1.32
N ALA A 33 -6.39 3.99 -0.26
CA ALA A 33 -6.13 3.23 0.96
C ALA A 33 -7.43 2.77 1.61
N LEU A 34 -8.46 3.61 1.60
CA LEU A 34 -9.78 3.27 2.13
C LEU A 34 -10.44 2.15 1.32
N ALA A 35 -10.40 2.25 -0.01
CA ALA A 35 -10.96 1.23 -0.89
C ALA A 35 -10.27 -0.13 -0.67
N LEU A 36 -8.95 -0.12 -0.50
CA LEU A 36 -8.18 -1.33 -0.26
C LEU A 36 -8.40 -1.90 1.15
N GLY A 37 -8.88 -1.08 2.08
CA GLY A 37 -9.21 -1.51 3.43
C GLY A 37 -8.03 -1.55 4.40
N ILE A 38 -7.02 -0.71 4.20
CA ILE A 38 -5.79 -0.76 4.99
C ILE A 38 -6.05 -0.48 6.47
N SER A 39 -6.74 0.63 6.80
CA SER A 39 -6.98 0.95 8.21
C SER A 39 -7.92 -0.04 8.87
N LYS A 40 -8.89 -0.57 8.12
CA LYS A 40 -9.84 -1.57 8.60
C LYS A 40 -9.18 -2.90 8.93
N ASN A 41 -8.24 -3.32 8.08
CA ASN A 41 -7.64 -4.65 8.14
C ASN A 41 -6.32 -4.67 8.90
N ALA A 42 -5.52 -3.60 8.81
CA ALA A 42 -4.20 -3.54 9.43
C ALA A 42 -4.15 -2.67 10.68
N GLY A 43 -5.01 -1.67 10.79
CA GLY A 43 -5.09 -0.80 11.96
C GLY A 43 -4.81 0.65 11.66
N SER A 44 -4.95 1.49 12.69
CA SER A 44 -4.78 2.94 12.56
C SER A 44 -3.35 3.31 12.23
N TYR A 45 -3.20 4.27 11.34
CA TYR A 45 -1.89 4.77 10.91
C TYR A 45 -1.94 6.26 10.61
N LEU A 46 -0.76 6.86 10.59
CA LEU A 46 -0.54 8.22 10.10
C LEU A 46 0.32 8.13 8.84
N ASN A 47 0.18 9.12 7.98
CA ASN A 47 0.90 9.16 6.71
C ASN A 47 2.17 9.99 6.84
N LYS A 48 3.25 9.52 6.22
CA LYS A 48 4.49 10.28 6.07
C LYS A 48 4.97 10.09 4.62
N LEU A 49 4.97 11.16 3.85
CA LEU A 49 5.38 11.09 2.45
C LEU A 49 6.87 11.43 2.32
N HIS A 50 7.54 10.70 1.44
CA HIS A 50 8.94 10.91 1.09
C HIS A 50 9.00 11.39 -0.35
N THR A 51 8.90 12.72 -0.54
CA THR A 51 8.78 13.33 -1.86
C THR A 51 9.84 14.38 -2.15
N GLU A 52 10.87 14.47 -1.31
CA GLU A 52 11.97 15.43 -1.52
C GLU A 52 12.89 14.99 -2.67
N ASN A 53 13.12 13.71 -2.80
CA ASN A 53 13.98 13.12 -3.82
C ASN A 53 13.35 11.83 -4.36
N GLU A 54 13.57 11.52 -5.62
CA GLU A 54 13.18 10.24 -6.19
C GLU A 54 14.13 9.13 -5.70
N PRO A 55 13.64 7.89 -5.49
CA PRO A 55 12.26 7.45 -5.69
C PRO A 55 11.33 7.98 -4.60
N TYR A 56 10.13 8.42 -4.99
CA TYR A 56 9.13 8.91 -4.05
C TYR A 56 8.48 7.76 -3.31
N GLY A 57 8.17 8.00 -2.04
CA GLY A 57 7.62 6.97 -1.17
C GLY A 57 6.45 7.41 -0.32
N TRP A 58 5.66 6.44 0.09
CA TRP A 58 4.54 6.62 1.01
C TRP A 58 4.77 5.70 2.20
N GLU A 59 4.97 6.31 3.37
CA GLU A 59 5.17 5.59 4.62
C GLU A 59 3.90 5.61 5.46
N PHE A 60 3.53 4.43 5.95
CA PHE A 60 2.45 4.23 6.90
C PHE A 60 3.08 4.07 8.28
N VAL A 61 2.77 4.99 9.20
CA VAL A 61 3.24 4.89 10.58
C VAL A 61 2.08 4.35 11.41
N PHE A 62 2.13 3.07 11.70
CA PHE A 62 1.09 2.39 12.47
C PHE A 62 1.27 2.68 13.96
N LYS A 63 0.16 2.91 14.66
CA LYS A 63 0.18 3.28 16.07
C LYS A 63 0.40 2.11 17.02
N GLU A 64 0.46 0.87 16.50
CA GLU A 64 0.68 -0.31 17.33
C GLU A 64 2.14 -0.40 17.75
N THR A 65 2.44 -0.01 19.00
CA THR A 65 3.81 0.02 19.51
C THR A 65 4.08 -0.99 20.63
N GLY A 66 3.03 -1.68 21.11
CA GLY A 66 3.14 -2.51 22.30
C GLY A 66 3.05 -4.01 22.07
N ASP A 67 2.67 -4.47 20.88
CA ASP A 67 2.40 -5.89 20.63
C ASP A 67 3.12 -6.35 19.36
N ILE A 68 4.21 -7.10 19.55
CA ILE A 68 5.03 -7.60 18.45
C ILE A 68 4.24 -8.51 17.51
N LYS A 69 3.34 -9.33 18.03
CA LYS A 69 2.52 -10.21 17.17
C LYS A 69 1.61 -9.42 16.26
N LYS A 70 1.01 -8.34 16.75
CA LYS A 70 0.20 -7.45 15.92
C LYS A 70 1.05 -6.73 14.88
N GLN A 71 2.25 -6.31 15.24
CA GLN A 71 3.17 -5.70 14.28
C GLN A 71 3.53 -6.69 13.16
N GLU A 72 3.75 -7.95 13.48
CA GLU A 72 4.01 -8.99 12.49
C GLU A 72 2.81 -9.23 11.57
N GLU A 73 1.60 -9.22 12.12
CA GLU A 73 0.37 -9.36 11.34
C GLU A 73 0.18 -8.17 10.39
N ILE A 74 0.44 -6.95 10.86
CA ILE A 74 0.37 -5.75 10.04
C ILE A 74 1.39 -5.83 8.90
N THR A 75 2.60 -6.26 9.21
CA THR A 75 3.66 -6.41 8.21
C THR A 75 3.26 -7.39 7.12
N ARG A 76 2.70 -8.56 7.49
CA ARG A 76 2.22 -9.52 6.49
C ARG A 76 1.14 -8.93 5.59
N LYS A 77 0.22 -8.15 6.15
CA LYS A 77 -0.83 -7.49 5.38
C LYS A 77 -0.25 -6.41 4.46
N MET A 78 0.67 -5.60 4.97
CA MET A 78 1.31 -4.55 4.17
C MET A 78 2.12 -5.12 3.01
N GLU A 79 2.73 -6.27 3.18
CA GLU A 79 3.42 -6.95 2.08
C GLU A 79 2.48 -7.29 0.92
N LEU A 80 1.20 -7.52 1.21
CA LEU A 80 0.17 -7.74 0.20
C LEU A 80 -0.41 -6.44 -0.37
N TYR A 81 -0.57 -5.41 0.47
CA TYR A 81 -1.11 -4.12 0.01
C TYR A 81 -0.09 -3.31 -0.78
N ALA A 82 1.19 -3.39 -0.43
CA ALA A 82 2.21 -2.58 -1.06
C ALA A 82 2.26 -2.72 -2.58
N PRO A 83 2.22 -3.92 -3.17
CA PRO A 83 2.19 -4.04 -4.63
C PRO A 83 0.98 -3.36 -5.27
N VAL A 84 -0.18 -3.40 -4.63
CA VAL A 84 -1.39 -2.74 -5.15
C VAL A 84 -1.20 -1.23 -5.19
N LEU A 85 -0.68 -0.66 -4.09
CA LEU A 85 -0.41 0.78 -4.02
C LEU A 85 0.64 1.21 -5.03
N LEU A 86 1.71 0.44 -5.18
CA LEU A 86 2.77 0.71 -6.16
C LEU A 86 2.24 0.66 -7.59
N ALA A 87 1.31 -0.25 -7.88
CA ALA A 87 0.68 -0.34 -9.19
C ALA A 87 -0.19 0.89 -9.50
N LEU A 88 -0.92 1.38 -8.50
CA LEU A 88 -2.01 2.34 -8.72
C LEU A 88 -1.64 3.80 -8.46
N VAL A 89 -0.47 4.09 -7.87
CA VAL A 89 0.05 5.45 -7.71
C VAL A 89 1.25 5.63 -8.63
N GLY A 90 1.06 6.36 -9.73
CA GLY A 90 1.99 6.39 -10.85
C GLY A 90 3.42 6.79 -10.52
N ASN A 91 3.64 7.80 -9.68
CA ASN A 91 4.97 8.26 -9.33
C ASN A 91 5.47 7.77 -7.96
N CYS A 92 4.78 6.83 -7.34
CA CYS A 92 5.20 6.23 -6.07
C CYS A 92 5.95 4.93 -6.36
N ASP A 93 7.20 4.84 -5.95
CA ASP A 93 8.05 3.68 -6.20
C ASP A 93 8.53 2.98 -4.94
N GLU A 94 8.13 3.48 -3.76
CA GLU A 94 8.41 2.84 -2.48
C GLU A 94 7.19 2.93 -1.57
N ILE A 95 6.79 1.80 -1.01
CA ILE A 95 5.81 1.74 0.08
C ILE A 95 6.56 1.29 1.31
N MET A 96 6.39 2.03 2.40
CA MET A 96 7.13 1.83 3.64
C MET A 96 6.19 1.78 4.81
N TRP A 97 6.58 1.10 5.88
CA TRP A 97 5.83 1.17 7.14
C TRP A 97 6.76 1.05 8.34
N SER A 98 6.30 1.66 9.43
CA SER A 98 6.98 1.69 10.71
C SER A 98 5.93 1.70 11.81
N PHE A 99 6.37 1.59 13.06
CA PHE A 99 5.48 1.57 14.21
C PHE A 99 5.92 2.66 15.19
N ALA A 100 5.05 3.63 15.44
CA ALA A 100 5.31 4.71 16.38
C ALA A 100 3.98 5.40 16.76
N ASP A 101 3.93 6.02 17.94
CA ASP A 101 2.75 6.77 18.38
C ASP A 101 2.51 8.03 17.54
N ASP A 102 3.58 8.59 16.99
CA ASP A 102 3.58 9.85 16.23
C ASP A 102 4.58 9.73 15.09
N PRO A 103 4.28 10.26 13.89
CA PRO A 103 5.23 10.23 12.77
C PRO A 103 6.59 10.87 13.10
N GLU A 104 6.62 11.87 14.00
CA GLU A 104 7.87 12.49 14.43
C GLU A 104 8.75 11.54 15.23
N ASN A 105 8.16 10.53 15.87
CA ASN A 105 8.87 9.51 16.63
C ASN A 105 9.21 8.27 15.81
N ALA A 106 8.80 8.23 14.55
CA ALA A 106 9.15 7.13 13.67
C ALA A 106 10.66 7.14 13.41
N PRO A 107 11.28 5.96 13.17
CA PRO A 107 12.68 5.91 12.79
C PRO A 107 12.97 6.79 11.57
N ASP A 108 14.16 7.38 11.49
CA ASP A 108 14.58 8.17 10.33
C ASP A 108 14.53 7.33 9.05
N GLU A 109 14.90 6.06 9.16
CA GLU A 109 14.73 5.09 8.09
C GLU A 109 13.55 4.17 8.43
N PRO A 110 12.62 3.95 7.47
CA PRO A 110 11.49 3.04 7.71
C PRO A 110 11.96 1.63 8.05
N GLU A 111 11.24 0.95 8.94
CA GLU A 111 11.56 -0.44 9.28
C GLU A 111 11.41 -1.39 8.10
N TYR A 112 10.41 -1.14 7.25
CA TYR A 112 10.07 -2.01 6.13
C TYR A 112 9.86 -1.17 4.88
N THR A 113 10.35 -1.67 3.76
CA THR A 113 10.21 -1.01 2.45
C THR A 113 9.98 -2.06 1.37
N VAL A 114 8.98 -1.81 0.52
CA VAL A 114 8.76 -2.59 -0.71
C VAL A 114 8.85 -1.62 -1.88
N THR A 115 9.70 -1.90 -2.85
CA THR A 115 9.89 -1.05 -4.01
C THR A 115 9.10 -1.57 -5.22
N SER A 116 8.92 -0.70 -6.22
CA SER A 116 8.33 -1.11 -7.50
C SER A 116 9.13 -2.23 -8.15
N GLU A 117 10.45 -2.21 -8.02
CA GLU A 117 11.31 -3.28 -8.53
C GLU A 117 11.04 -4.60 -7.81
N ASP A 118 10.95 -4.58 -6.47
CA ASP A 118 10.65 -5.76 -5.67
C ASP A 118 9.31 -6.38 -6.08
N ALA A 119 8.28 -5.54 -6.22
CA ALA A 119 6.94 -5.97 -6.62
C ALA A 119 6.94 -6.56 -8.03
N GLY A 120 7.68 -5.93 -8.95
CA GLY A 120 7.83 -6.43 -10.33
C GLY A 120 8.48 -7.79 -10.38
N LYS A 121 9.51 -8.01 -9.56
CA LYS A 121 10.18 -9.32 -9.47
C LYS A 121 9.26 -10.39 -8.91
N LEU A 122 8.48 -10.04 -7.88
CA LEU A 122 7.53 -10.96 -7.27
C LEU A 122 6.48 -11.42 -8.27
N LEU A 123 5.99 -10.53 -9.10
CA LEU A 123 4.86 -10.77 -9.99
C LEU A 123 5.27 -11.08 -11.43
N GLY A 124 6.55 -10.99 -11.73
CA GLY A 124 7.10 -11.35 -13.05
C GLY A 124 6.83 -10.33 -14.16
N THR A 125 6.41 -9.11 -13.82
CA THR A 125 6.13 -8.05 -14.80
C THR A 125 6.23 -6.69 -14.13
N ASP A 126 6.25 -5.62 -14.93
CA ASP A 126 6.26 -4.25 -14.42
C ASP A 126 4.99 -4.02 -13.58
N ILE A 127 5.18 -3.65 -12.31
CA ILE A 127 4.06 -3.42 -11.38
C ILE A 127 3.09 -2.36 -11.90
N LYS A 128 3.57 -1.34 -12.60
CA LYS A 128 2.72 -0.27 -13.12
C LYS A 128 1.77 -0.76 -14.22
N SER A 129 2.07 -1.86 -14.87
CA SER A 129 1.22 -2.40 -15.94
C SER A 129 -0.15 -2.87 -15.43
N PHE A 130 -0.26 -3.20 -14.14
CA PHE A 130 -1.54 -3.63 -13.57
C PHE A 130 -2.58 -2.51 -13.49
N ALA A 131 -2.17 -1.26 -13.59
CA ALA A 131 -3.09 -0.12 -13.58
C ALA A 131 -3.76 0.15 -14.94
N GLU A 132 -3.45 -0.64 -15.97
CA GLU A 132 -3.94 -0.40 -17.34
C GLU A 132 -5.42 -0.69 -17.54
N SER A 133 -5.99 -1.57 -16.72
CA SER A 133 -7.41 -1.94 -16.83
C SER A 133 -7.93 -2.52 -15.52
N PRO A 134 -9.26 -2.50 -15.29
CA PRO A 134 -9.84 -3.17 -14.13
C PRO A 134 -9.54 -4.66 -14.10
N GLU A 135 -9.49 -5.31 -15.26
CA GLU A 135 -9.17 -6.74 -15.38
C GLU A 135 -7.75 -7.02 -14.91
N LYS A 136 -6.80 -6.13 -15.20
CA LYS A 136 -5.43 -6.27 -14.72
C LYS A 136 -5.35 -6.03 -13.22
N VAL A 137 -6.11 -5.09 -12.68
CA VAL A 137 -6.20 -4.91 -11.22
C VAL A 137 -6.75 -6.18 -10.57
N MET A 138 -7.80 -6.77 -11.13
CA MET A 138 -8.34 -8.04 -10.62
C MET A 138 -7.30 -9.16 -10.66
N GLY A 139 -6.53 -9.24 -11.74
CA GLY A 139 -5.43 -10.18 -11.88
C GLY A 139 -4.37 -10.00 -10.79
N LEU A 140 -4.04 -8.75 -10.46
CA LEU A 140 -3.10 -8.44 -9.39
C LEU A 140 -3.63 -8.92 -8.04
N LEU A 141 -4.90 -8.64 -7.72
CA LEU A 141 -5.51 -9.10 -6.48
C LEU A 141 -5.49 -10.63 -6.39
N TYR A 142 -5.79 -11.30 -7.50
CA TYR A 142 -5.75 -12.76 -7.58
C TYR A 142 -4.33 -13.30 -7.34
N GLU A 143 -3.32 -12.72 -7.99
CA GLU A 143 -1.93 -13.15 -7.83
C GLU A 143 -1.43 -12.97 -6.39
N LEU A 144 -1.91 -11.95 -5.70
CA LEU A 144 -1.57 -11.67 -4.31
C LEU A 144 -2.41 -12.49 -3.32
N GLU A 145 -3.35 -13.27 -3.82
CA GLU A 145 -4.28 -14.08 -3.00
C GLU A 145 -5.12 -13.23 -2.03
N LEU A 146 -5.46 -12.04 -2.48
CA LEU A 146 -6.34 -11.14 -1.74
C LEU A 146 -7.82 -11.45 -1.98
#